data_709681b71f604ab13555b7d265de401b
#
_entry.id   709681b71f604ab13555b7d265de401b
#
_cell.length_a   1.000
_cell.length_b   1.000
_cell.length_c   1.000
_cell.angle_alpha   90.00
_cell.angle_beta   90.00
_cell.angle_gamma   90.00
#
_symmetry.space_group_name_H-M   'P 1'
#
loop_
_entity.id
_entity.type
_entity.pdbx_description
1 polymer ?
#
loop_
_entity_poly.entity_id
_entity_poly.type
_entity_poly.pdbx_seq_one_letter_code
_entity_poly.pdbx_strand_id
1 'polypeptide(L)'
;MSTQATPAGSQDLIAAYKAVLRDVLDRRPSGMRQRLAEALGKNRSFITQIANPAYQTPIPAQHVHPIIQICHFSVQERDRFLEAYHRAHPRRLLLLKERERGRRLTLMLPDLGSEQKNHKLDSLLSEFAEKVARLIEDS
;
A
#
# COMPACT_ATOMS: atom_id res chain seq x y z
N MET A 1 -33.87 -4.95 19.44
CA MET A 1 -33.24 -4.87 19.13
C MET A 1 -32.41 -5.06 18.81
N SER A 2 -32.28 -5.19 18.43
CA SER A 2 -31.43 -5.45 18.14
C SER A 2 -30.81 -5.21 17.62
N THR A 3 -30.71 -4.97 17.45
CA THR A 3 -30.08 -4.82 16.94
C THR A 3 -29.24 -4.77 16.65
N GLN A 4 -29.16 -4.72 16.44
CA GLN A 4 -28.36 -4.86 16.11
C GLN A 4 -27.43 -5.35 15.94
N ALA A 5 -27.42 -5.51 16.37
CA ALA A 5 -26.21 -6.29 16.16
C ALA A 5 -26.01 -6.74 14.72
N THR A 6 -26.36 -5.99 13.80
CA THR A 6 -25.87 -6.11 12.44
C THR A 6 -24.38 -5.76 12.48
N PRO A 7 -23.48 -6.68 12.15
CA PRO A 7 -22.10 -6.28 11.99
C PRO A 7 -22.07 -5.10 11.03
N ALA A 8 -21.28 -4.09 11.35
CA ALA A 8 -21.13 -2.95 10.48
C ALA A 8 -21.01 -3.49 9.05
N GLY A 9 -21.94 -3.14 8.19
CA GLY A 9 -21.92 -3.59 6.81
C GLY A 9 -20.61 -3.22 6.16
N SER A 10 -20.21 -3.94 5.12
CA SER A 10 -18.98 -3.66 4.40
C SER A 10 -18.88 -2.19 3.97
N GLN A 11 -20.01 -1.55 3.72
CA GLN A 11 -20.08 -0.13 3.38
C GLN A 11 -19.62 0.77 4.51
N ASP A 12 -20.01 0.45 5.74
CA ASP A 12 -19.61 1.23 6.93
C ASP A 12 -18.12 1.07 7.21
N LEU A 13 -17.59 -0.11 6.99
CA LEU A 13 -16.16 -0.38 7.16
C LEU A 13 -15.32 0.37 6.12
N ILE A 14 -15.79 0.41 4.89
CA ILE A 14 -15.14 1.17 3.81
C ILE A 14 -15.23 2.67 4.13
N ALA A 15 -16.38 3.15 4.54
CA ALA A 15 -16.57 4.55 4.91
C ALA A 15 -15.63 4.98 6.04
N ALA A 16 -15.37 4.08 6.99
CA ALA A 16 -14.52 4.37 8.14
C ALA A 16 -13.09 4.72 7.72
N TYR A 17 -12.46 3.90 6.87
CA TYR A 17 -11.08 4.21 6.47
C TYR A 17 -11.01 5.37 5.49
N LYS A 18 -12.03 5.58 4.67
CA LYS A 18 -12.09 6.74 3.79
C LYS A 18 -12.23 8.05 4.58
N ALA A 19 -12.95 8.02 5.70
CA ALA A 19 -13.06 9.18 6.59
C ALA A 19 -11.69 9.55 7.17
N VAL A 20 -10.90 8.56 7.55
CA VAL A 20 -9.52 8.82 8.02
C VAL A 20 -8.70 9.49 6.93
N LEU A 21 -8.75 8.97 5.71
CA LEU A 21 -8.03 9.55 4.59
C LEU A 21 -8.49 10.99 4.32
N ARG A 22 -9.78 11.24 4.32
CA ARG A 22 -10.32 12.58 4.11
C ARG A 22 -9.83 13.56 5.18
N ASP A 23 -9.84 13.14 6.43
CA ASP A 23 -9.34 13.96 7.53
C ASP A 23 -7.87 14.34 7.34
N VAL A 24 -7.05 13.38 6.94
CA VAL A 24 -5.64 13.63 6.68
C VAL A 24 -5.47 14.63 5.53
N LEU A 25 -6.17 14.41 4.42
CA LEU A 25 -6.08 15.32 3.28
C LEU A 25 -6.55 16.73 3.62
N ASP A 26 -7.59 16.87 4.44
CA ASP A 26 -8.11 18.17 4.84
C ASP A 26 -7.14 18.94 5.74
N ARG A 27 -6.25 18.23 6.45
CA ARG A 27 -5.22 18.84 7.30
C ARG A 27 -3.92 19.13 6.56
N ARG A 28 -3.79 18.70 5.31
CA ARG A 28 -2.59 18.91 4.52
C ARG A 28 -2.72 20.17 3.67
N PRO A 29 -1.59 20.74 3.20
CA PRO A 29 -1.63 21.93 2.35
C PRO A 29 -2.41 21.67 1.06
N SER A 30 -2.95 22.75 0.50
CA SER A 30 -3.59 22.67 -0.81
C SER A 30 -2.62 22.12 -1.84
N GLY A 31 -3.12 21.32 -2.77
CA GLY A 31 -2.28 20.64 -3.76
C GLY A 31 -1.90 19.22 -3.39
N MET A 32 -2.13 18.78 -2.14
CA MET A 32 -1.83 17.40 -1.74
C MET A 32 -2.67 16.39 -2.53
N ARG A 33 -3.93 16.70 -2.80
CA ARG A 33 -4.78 15.81 -3.59
C ARG A 33 -4.27 15.66 -5.02
N GLN A 34 -3.80 16.75 -5.63
CA GLN A 34 -3.20 16.70 -6.95
C GLN A 34 -1.90 15.90 -6.95
N ARG A 35 -1.06 16.11 -5.95
CA ARG A 35 0.19 15.37 -5.80
C ARG A 35 -0.07 13.88 -5.63
N LEU A 36 -1.08 13.53 -4.85
CA LEU A 36 -1.46 12.14 -4.66
C LEU A 36 -1.98 11.53 -5.96
N ALA A 37 -2.81 12.25 -6.71
CA ALA A 37 -3.30 11.79 -7.99
C ALA A 37 -2.14 11.49 -8.96
N GLU A 38 -1.17 12.37 -9.04
CA GLU A 38 0.00 12.18 -9.89
C GLU A 38 0.81 10.96 -9.44
N ALA A 39 1.04 10.81 -8.14
CA ALA A 39 1.81 9.70 -7.61
C ALA A 39 1.14 8.34 -7.87
N LEU A 40 -0.18 8.29 -7.85
CA LEU A 40 -0.94 7.07 -8.11
C LEU A 40 -1.21 6.84 -9.61
N GLY A 41 -0.85 7.78 -10.46
CA GLY A 41 -1.15 7.70 -11.89
C GLY A 41 -2.63 7.80 -12.18
N LYS A 42 -3.36 8.57 -11.38
CA LYS A 42 -4.81 8.73 -11.48
C LYS A 42 -5.18 10.20 -11.59
N ASN A 43 -6.46 10.48 -11.84
CA ASN A 43 -6.96 11.85 -11.91
C ASN A 43 -7.54 12.29 -10.56
N ARG A 44 -7.89 13.58 -10.46
CA ARG A 44 -8.44 14.13 -9.20
C ARG A 44 -9.79 13.52 -8.83
N SER A 45 -10.60 13.15 -9.83
CA SER A 45 -11.88 12.48 -9.56
C SER A 45 -11.69 11.16 -8.81
N PHE A 46 -10.66 10.40 -9.16
CA PHE A 46 -10.33 9.17 -8.45
C PHE A 46 -9.99 9.47 -6.98
N ILE A 47 -9.19 10.50 -6.72
CA ILE A 47 -8.83 10.89 -5.35
C ILE A 47 -10.09 11.32 -4.56
N THR A 48 -10.96 12.08 -5.18
CA THR A 48 -12.23 12.47 -4.56
C THR A 48 -13.06 11.24 -4.17
N GLN A 49 -13.13 10.26 -5.04
CA GLN A 49 -13.89 9.03 -4.78
C GLN A 49 -13.28 8.21 -3.64
N ILE A 50 -11.97 8.01 -3.62
CA ILE A 50 -11.35 7.19 -2.57
C ILE A 50 -11.36 7.88 -1.21
N ALA A 51 -11.44 9.21 -1.18
CA ALA A 51 -11.48 9.99 0.05
C ALA A 51 -12.90 10.35 0.49
N ASN A 52 -13.91 9.95 -0.26
CA ASN A 52 -15.30 10.26 0.06
C ASN A 52 -15.99 9.04 0.66
N PRO A 53 -16.37 9.09 1.96
CA PRO A 53 -17.06 7.96 2.60
C PRO A 53 -18.38 7.56 1.95
N ALA A 54 -19.01 8.46 1.20
CA ALA A 54 -20.26 8.18 0.51
C ALA A 54 -20.09 7.23 -0.69
N TYR A 55 -18.88 7.17 -1.27
CA TYR A 55 -18.59 6.26 -2.37
C TYR A 55 -18.17 4.90 -1.84
N GLN A 56 -18.84 3.85 -2.28
CA GLN A 56 -18.64 2.49 -1.77
C GLN A 56 -17.46 1.75 -2.41
N THR A 57 -16.87 2.32 -3.45
CA THR A 57 -15.75 1.69 -4.13
C THR A 57 -14.53 1.62 -3.21
N PRO A 58 -14.00 0.40 -2.93
CA PRO A 58 -12.85 0.26 -2.05
C PRO A 58 -11.58 0.90 -2.62
N ILE A 59 -10.69 1.31 -1.73
CA ILE A 59 -9.34 1.71 -2.13
C ILE A 59 -8.56 0.43 -2.47
N PRO A 60 -8.00 0.32 -3.68
CA PRO A 60 -7.18 -0.85 -4.02
C PRO A 60 -5.98 -0.97 -3.09
N ALA A 61 -5.65 -2.20 -2.68
CA ALA A 61 -4.57 -2.45 -1.74
C ALA A 61 -3.23 -1.87 -2.19
N GLN A 62 -2.97 -1.87 -3.49
CA GLN A 62 -1.73 -1.35 -4.07
C GLN A 62 -1.53 0.15 -3.85
N HIS A 63 -2.60 0.89 -3.54
CA HIS A 63 -2.53 2.32 -3.30
C HIS A 63 -2.36 2.68 -1.82
N VAL A 64 -2.52 1.72 -0.90
CA VAL A 64 -2.50 1.99 0.54
C VAL A 64 -1.16 2.59 0.99
N HIS A 65 -0.05 1.94 0.66
CA HIS A 65 1.28 2.44 1.03
C HIS A 65 1.64 3.77 0.36
N PRO A 66 1.44 3.92 -0.96
CA PRO A 66 1.69 5.21 -1.59
C PRO A 66 0.90 6.35 -0.96
N ILE A 67 -0.36 6.11 -0.59
CA ILE A 67 -1.18 7.12 0.09
C ILE A 67 -0.53 7.54 1.40
N ILE A 68 -0.12 6.58 2.22
CA ILE A 68 0.51 6.84 3.51
C ILE A 68 1.80 7.65 3.34
N GLN A 69 2.62 7.29 2.37
CA GLN A 69 3.89 7.95 2.12
C GLN A 69 3.73 9.36 1.55
N ILE A 70 2.91 9.50 0.51
CA ILE A 70 2.75 10.78 -0.20
C ILE A 70 2.06 11.81 0.70
N CYS A 71 1.06 11.39 1.46
CA CYS A 71 0.32 12.28 2.34
C CYS A 71 0.98 12.50 3.70
N HIS A 72 2.16 11.93 3.90
CA HIS A 72 2.95 12.08 5.13
C HIS A 72 2.14 11.77 6.40
N PHE A 73 1.50 10.60 6.42
CA PHE A 73 0.74 10.18 7.58
C PHE A 73 1.65 10.11 8.81
N SER A 74 1.18 10.64 9.93
CA SER A 74 1.81 10.39 11.22
C SER A 74 1.65 8.91 11.59
N VAL A 75 2.42 8.46 12.58
CA VAL A 75 2.28 7.07 13.07
C VAL A 75 0.85 6.79 13.50
N GLN A 76 0.23 7.75 14.19
CA GLN A 76 -1.15 7.61 14.67
C GLN A 76 -2.16 7.58 13.52
N GLU A 77 -1.98 8.45 12.53
CA GLU A 77 -2.83 8.48 11.34
C GLU A 77 -2.71 7.18 10.56
N ARG A 78 -1.48 6.72 10.37
CA ARG A 78 -1.20 5.46 9.68
C ARG A 78 -1.85 4.28 10.39
N ASP A 79 -1.67 4.17 11.69
CA ASP A 79 -2.22 3.07 12.47
C ASP A 79 -3.73 3.05 12.42
N ARG A 80 -4.35 4.22 12.52
CA ARG A 80 -5.81 4.35 12.43
C ARG A 80 -6.33 3.95 11.06
N PHE A 81 -5.65 4.39 10.01
CA PHE A 81 -6.02 4.07 8.63
C PHE A 81 -5.87 2.57 8.35
N LEU A 82 -4.72 2.00 8.72
CA LEU A 82 -4.46 0.58 8.49
C LEU A 82 -5.39 -0.31 9.29
N GLU A 83 -5.70 0.04 10.53
CA GLU A 83 -6.64 -0.72 11.34
C GLU A 83 -8.04 -0.72 10.72
N ALA A 84 -8.51 0.44 10.28
CA ALA A 84 -9.81 0.56 9.63
C ALA A 84 -9.83 -0.20 8.30
N TYR A 85 -8.76 -0.10 7.52
CA TYR A 85 -8.64 -0.82 6.26
C TYR A 85 -8.61 -2.33 6.48
N HIS A 86 -7.88 -2.78 7.49
CA HIS A 86 -7.81 -4.21 7.84
C HIS A 86 -9.19 -4.78 8.22
N ARG A 87 -9.97 -4.01 8.96
CA ARG A 87 -11.34 -4.43 9.31
C ARG A 87 -12.21 -4.60 8.07
N ALA A 88 -12.07 -3.71 7.10
CA ALA A 88 -12.83 -3.76 5.87
C ALA A 88 -12.34 -4.86 4.92
N HIS A 89 -11.03 -5.09 4.87
CA HIS A 89 -10.40 -5.98 3.90
C HIS A 89 -9.28 -6.81 4.55
N PRO A 90 -9.61 -7.78 5.41
CA PRO A 90 -8.59 -8.53 6.18
C PRO A 90 -7.54 -9.22 5.30
N ARG A 91 -7.96 -9.76 4.17
CA ARG A 91 -7.05 -10.50 3.28
C ARG A 91 -6.09 -9.60 2.53
N ARG A 92 -6.53 -8.38 2.19
CA ARG A 92 -5.70 -7.46 1.40
C ARG A 92 -4.46 -7.01 2.15
N LEU A 93 -4.59 -6.73 3.44
CA LEU A 93 -3.44 -6.32 4.25
C LEU A 93 -2.48 -7.47 4.52
N LEU A 94 -2.97 -8.70 4.64
CA LEU A 94 -2.11 -9.87 4.76
C LEU A 94 -1.21 -10.02 3.55
N LEU A 95 -1.74 -9.82 2.36
CA LEU A 95 -0.95 -9.87 1.13
C LEU A 95 0.12 -8.77 1.09
N LEU A 96 -0.21 -7.57 1.57
CA LEU A 96 0.74 -6.47 1.67
C LEU A 96 1.84 -6.78 2.68
N LYS A 97 1.49 -7.34 3.84
CA LYS A 97 2.47 -7.73 4.85
C LYS A 97 3.42 -8.81 4.35
N GLU A 98 2.93 -9.75 3.58
CA GLU A 98 3.78 -10.77 2.97
C GLU A 98 4.79 -10.18 2.02
N ARG A 99 4.39 -9.17 1.23
CA ARG A 99 5.30 -8.45 0.34
C ARG A 99 6.34 -7.65 1.12
N GLU A 100 5.98 -7.15 2.31
CA GLU A 100 6.86 -6.35 3.15
C GLU A 100 7.84 -7.18 3.98
N ARG A 101 7.65 -8.48 4.09
CA ARG A 101 8.57 -9.35 4.81
C ARG A 101 9.93 -9.45 4.15
N GLY A 102 10.02 -9.11 2.87
CA GLY A 102 11.30 -9.03 2.20
C GLY A 102 12.14 -7.90 2.77
N ARG A 103 13.40 -8.18 3.06
CA ARG A 103 14.35 -7.14 3.44
C ARG A 103 15.19 -6.77 2.22
N ARG A 104 15.52 -5.49 2.13
CA ARG A 104 16.35 -5.01 1.02
C ARG A 104 17.81 -5.17 1.37
N LEU A 105 18.54 -5.81 0.47
CA LEU A 105 20.00 -5.90 0.56
C LEU A 105 20.57 -5.19 -0.66
N THR A 106 21.41 -4.20 -0.43
CA THR A 106 22.07 -3.48 -1.50
C THR A 106 23.50 -3.98 -1.60
N LEU A 107 23.86 -4.50 -2.75
CA LEU A 107 25.21 -5.02 -2.99
C LEU A 107 25.90 -4.16 -4.04
N MET A 108 27.17 -3.86 -3.80
CA MET A 108 28.01 -3.26 -4.81
C MET A 108 28.67 -4.39 -5.60
N LEU A 109 28.31 -4.50 -6.87
CA LEU A 109 28.85 -5.55 -7.73
C LEU A 109 30.04 -5.01 -8.54
N PRO A 110 31.02 -5.85 -8.84
CA PRO A 110 32.12 -5.41 -9.70
C PRO A 110 31.62 -5.17 -11.11
N ASP A 111 32.19 -4.17 -11.75
CA ASP A 111 31.95 -3.93 -13.17
C ASP A 111 32.83 -4.89 -13.95
N LEU A 112 32.20 -5.76 -14.74
CA LEU A 112 32.90 -6.79 -15.51
C LEU A 112 33.39 -6.29 -16.86
N GLY A 113 33.23 -4.99 -17.15
CA GLY A 113 33.78 -4.38 -18.35
C GLY A 113 32.89 -4.44 -19.58
N SER A 114 31.73 -5.08 -19.50
CA SER A 114 30.75 -5.07 -20.58
C SER A 114 29.34 -5.18 -20.03
N GLU A 115 28.38 -4.58 -20.72
CA GLU A 115 27.00 -4.63 -20.32
C GLU A 115 26.45 -6.05 -20.33
N GLN A 116 26.88 -6.87 -21.29
CA GLN A 116 26.44 -8.27 -21.38
C GLN A 116 26.89 -9.07 -20.17
N LYS A 117 28.15 -8.91 -19.73
CA LYS A 117 28.65 -9.60 -18.56
C LYS A 117 27.99 -9.13 -17.29
N ASN A 118 27.78 -7.83 -17.15
CA ASN A 118 27.08 -7.25 -16.01
C ASN A 118 25.64 -7.77 -15.95
N HIS A 119 24.95 -7.83 -17.09
CA HIS A 119 23.59 -8.34 -17.15
C HIS A 119 23.54 -9.83 -16.75
N LYS A 120 24.50 -10.64 -17.17
CA LYS A 120 24.59 -12.05 -16.76
C LYS A 120 24.77 -12.19 -15.26
N LEU A 121 25.65 -11.35 -14.68
CA LEU A 121 25.87 -11.36 -13.24
C LEU A 121 24.60 -10.98 -12.48
N ASP A 122 23.92 -9.93 -12.92
CA ASP A 122 22.66 -9.50 -12.31
C ASP A 122 21.61 -10.59 -12.37
N SER A 123 21.48 -11.27 -13.51
CA SER A 123 20.52 -12.35 -13.71
C SER A 123 20.82 -13.55 -12.80
N LEU A 124 22.09 -13.92 -12.67
CA LEU A 124 22.49 -15.03 -11.80
C LEU A 124 22.19 -14.73 -10.32
N LEU A 125 22.44 -13.48 -9.89
CA LEU A 125 22.15 -13.10 -8.53
C LEU A 125 20.65 -13.08 -8.26
N SER A 126 19.86 -12.63 -9.22
CA SER A 126 18.40 -12.65 -9.10
C SER A 126 17.86 -14.07 -8.99
N GLU A 127 18.34 -14.98 -9.82
CA GLU A 127 17.97 -16.39 -9.75
C GLU A 127 18.37 -17.01 -8.42
N PHE A 128 19.56 -16.71 -7.94
CA PHE A 128 20.05 -17.20 -6.66
C PHE A 128 19.16 -16.73 -5.52
N ALA A 129 18.80 -15.45 -5.51
CA ALA A 129 17.92 -14.88 -4.49
C ALA A 129 16.55 -15.57 -4.49
N GLU A 130 15.99 -15.81 -5.66
CA GLU A 130 14.71 -16.53 -5.79
C GLU A 130 14.80 -17.97 -5.25
N LYS A 131 15.87 -18.67 -5.58
CA LYS A 131 16.08 -20.05 -5.12
C LYS A 131 16.26 -20.12 -3.62
N VAL A 132 17.00 -19.18 -3.04
CA VAL A 132 17.17 -19.10 -1.57
C VAL A 132 15.84 -18.84 -0.89
N ALA A 133 15.04 -17.91 -1.43
CA ALA A 133 13.72 -17.60 -0.88
C ALA A 133 12.82 -18.83 -0.88
N ARG A 134 12.83 -19.63 -1.97
CA ARG A 134 12.04 -20.87 -2.05
C ARG A 134 12.50 -21.89 -1.03
N LEU A 135 13.81 -22.03 -0.82
CA LEU A 135 14.35 -22.98 0.16
C LEU A 135 13.87 -22.64 1.57
N ILE A 136 13.79 -21.35 1.88
CA ILE A 136 13.32 -20.89 3.20
C ILE A 136 11.82 -21.15 3.35
N GLU A 137 11.03 -20.94 2.29
CA GLU A 137 9.59 -21.20 2.32
C GLU A 137 9.26 -22.68 2.45
N ASP A 138 10.07 -23.55 1.86
CA ASP A 138 9.86 -25.00 1.86
C ASP A 138 10.36 -25.67 3.15
N SER A 139 11.04 -24.96 4.00
CA SER A 139 11.48 -25.47 5.30
C SER A 139 10.55 -25.01 6.46
#